data_f25ebe82c1f11a79486d4f1ae1670e1a
#
_entry.id   f25ebe82c1f11a79486d4f1ae1670e1a
#
_cell.length_a   1.000
_cell.length_b   1.000
_cell.length_c   1.000
_cell.angle_alpha   90.00
_cell.angle_beta   90.00
_cell.angle_gamma   90.00
#
_symmetry.space_group_name_H-M   'P 1'
#
loop_
_entity.id
_entity.type
_entity.pdbx_description
1 polymer ?
#
loop_
_entity_poly.entity_id
_entity_poly.type
_entity_poly.pdbx_seq_one_letter_code
_entity_poly.pdbx_strand_id
1 'polypeptide(L)'
;MSRYTGPSWKQSRRLGLSLTGTGKELARRNYVPGQHGPNNRSKLSEYGFQLAEKQKLRFSYGLGEKQFRNLFVQATKAKEGTLGFNFMVLLERRLDNVVYRLGLATTRRQARQFVNHGHILVDGKRVDIPSYRVTPGQVISVREKSMKVPAILEAVEATLGRPAFVSFDAEKLEGSLTRLPERDEINPEINEALVVEFYNKML
;
A
#
# COMPACT_ATOMS: atom_id res chain seq x y z
N MET A 1 -12.20 -9.02 7.99
CA MET A 1 -11.61 -7.66 7.98
C MET A 1 -12.29 -6.85 6.87
N SER A 2 -12.77 -5.64 7.16
CA SER A 2 -13.46 -4.80 6.17
C SER A 2 -12.52 -4.40 5.03
N ARG A 3 -12.99 -4.49 3.78
CA ARG A 3 -12.26 -4.07 2.57
C ARG A 3 -13.19 -3.23 1.67
N TYR A 4 -12.62 -2.35 0.87
CA TYR A 4 -13.37 -1.63 -0.15
C TYR A 4 -13.56 -2.52 -1.38
N THR A 5 -14.81 -2.77 -1.76
CA THR A 5 -15.19 -3.60 -2.92
C THR A 5 -15.77 -2.76 -4.07
N GLY A 6 -15.92 -1.45 -3.88
CA GLY A 6 -16.44 -0.53 -4.87
C GLY A 6 -15.44 -0.20 -5.99
N PRO A 7 -15.84 0.68 -6.93
CA PRO A 7 -15.06 1.02 -8.13
C PRO A 7 -13.82 1.86 -7.81
N SER A 8 -12.64 1.24 -7.86
CA SER A 8 -11.35 1.90 -7.60
C SER A 8 -11.01 3.00 -8.61
N TRP A 9 -11.41 2.84 -9.87
CA TRP A 9 -11.18 3.85 -10.91
C TRP A 9 -11.86 5.19 -10.60
N LYS A 10 -13.01 5.19 -9.92
CA LYS A 10 -13.64 6.44 -9.45
C LYS A 10 -12.78 7.12 -8.38
N GLN A 11 -12.13 6.34 -7.50
CA GLN A 11 -11.21 6.88 -6.49
C GLN A 11 -9.96 7.47 -7.13
N SER A 12 -9.31 6.75 -8.06
CA SER A 12 -8.15 7.23 -8.81
C SER A 12 -8.46 8.55 -9.54
N ARG A 13 -9.55 8.59 -10.28
CA ARG A 13 -9.97 9.80 -11.02
C ARG A 13 -10.30 10.99 -10.12
N ARG A 14 -10.88 10.75 -8.95
CA ARG A 14 -11.19 11.81 -7.99
C ARG A 14 -9.94 12.42 -7.38
N LEU A 15 -8.91 11.62 -7.17
CA LEU A 15 -7.66 12.02 -6.54
C LEU A 15 -6.56 12.42 -7.53
N GLY A 16 -6.78 12.19 -8.83
CA GLY A 16 -5.77 12.43 -9.86
C GLY A 16 -4.54 11.53 -9.74
N LEU A 17 -4.65 10.39 -9.03
CA LEU A 17 -3.56 9.44 -8.78
C LEU A 17 -3.98 8.03 -9.18
N SER A 18 -3.14 7.33 -9.95
CA SER A 18 -3.39 5.92 -10.27
C SER A 18 -3.17 5.02 -9.06
N LEU A 19 -4.27 4.59 -8.42
CA LEU A 19 -4.23 3.67 -7.29
C LEU A 19 -3.92 2.23 -7.69
N THR A 20 -4.07 1.91 -8.98
CA THR A 20 -3.79 0.57 -9.52
C THR A 20 -2.37 0.45 -10.06
N GLY A 21 -1.65 1.56 -10.21
CA GLY A 21 -0.30 1.63 -10.79
C GLY A 21 -0.29 1.45 -12.32
N THR A 22 -1.45 1.23 -12.97
CA THR A 22 -1.53 1.00 -14.42
C THR A 22 -1.70 2.27 -15.24
N GLY A 23 -2.15 3.37 -14.63
CA GLY A 23 -2.45 4.64 -15.29
C GLY A 23 -3.64 4.63 -16.26
N LYS A 24 -4.18 3.46 -16.59
CA LYS A 24 -5.25 3.28 -17.60
C LYS A 24 -6.53 4.07 -17.29
N GLU A 25 -6.88 4.17 -16.01
CA GLU A 25 -8.06 4.90 -15.54
C GLU A 25 -7.97 6.41 -15.76
N LEU A 26 -6.77 6.98 -15.64
CA LEU A 26 -6.49 8.40 -15.86
C LEU A 26 -6.31 8.69 -17.35
N ALA A 27 -5.63 7.81 -18.09
CA ALA A 27 -5.47 7.92 -19.54
C ALA A 27 -6.82 7.91 -20.27
N ARG A 28 -7.77 7.07 -19.81
CA ARG A 28 -9.10 6.97 -20.43
C ARG A 28 -9.99 8.18 -20.12
N ARG A 29 -9.95 8.71 -18.88
CA ARG A 29 -10.79 9.84 -18.43
C ARG A 29 -10.07 10.65 -17.36
N ASN A 30 -9.42 11.73 -17.75
CA ASN A 30 -8.66 12.59 -16.84
C ASN A 30 -9.52 13.70 -16.20
N TYR A 31 -10.69 13.32 -15.67
CA TYR A 31 -11.57 14.25 -14.95
C TYR A 31 -12.30 13.52 -13.83
N VAL A 32 -12.76 14.27 -12.82
CA VAL A 32 -13.47 13.72 -11.67
C VAL A 32 -14.71 12.92 -12.09
N PRO A 33 -15.09 11.86 -11.37
CA PRO A 33 -16.26 11.07 -11.69
C PRO A 33 -17.55 11.86 -11.44
N GLY A 34 -18.58 11.56 -12.22
CA GLY A 34 -19.90 12.15 -12.14
C GLY A 34 -20.32 12.87 -13.42
N GLN A 35 -21.63 13.24 -13.51
CA GLN A 35 -22.19 13.91 -14.68
C GLN A 35 -21.51 15.24 -14.98
N HIS A 36 -21.20 16.02 -13.95
CA HIS A 36 -20.55 17.34 -14.05
C HIS A 36 -19.03 17.26 -14.02
N GLY A 37 -18.43 16.04 -14.09
CA GLY A 37 -16.98 15.83 -13.99
C GLY A 37 -16.16 16.66 -14.97
N PRO A 38 -16.48 16.66 -16.31
CA PRO A 38 -15.69 17.37 -17.29
C PRO A 38 -15.64 18.89 -17.08
N ASN A 39 -16.73 19.46 -16.55
CA ASN A 39 -16.87 20.91 -16.32
C ASN A 39 -16.58 21.33 -14.87
N ASN A 40 -16.14 20.38 -14.02
CA ASN A 40 -15.87 20.70 -12.62
C ASN A 40 -14.56 21.48 -12.49
N ARG A 41 -14.67 22.76 -12.10
CA ARG A 41 -13.55 23.67 -11.82
C ARG A 41 -13.51 24.09 -10.34
N SER A 42 -14.11 23.31 -9.44
CA SER A 42 -14.13 23.68 -8.01
C SER A 42 -12.71 23.77 -7.44
N LYS A 43 -12.39 24.91 -6.81
CA LYS A 43 -11.16 25.10 -6.06
C LYS A 43 -11.27 24.32 -4.74
N LEU A 44 -10.25 23.51 -4.43
CA LEU A 44 -10.18 22.83 -3.15
C LEU A 44 -9.86 23.84 -2.04
N SER A 45 -10.55 23.71 -0.91
CA SER A 45 -10.15 24.37 0.33
C SER A 45 -8.91 23.71 0.93
N GLU A 46 -8.25 24.34 1.88
CA GLU A 46 -7.12 23.77 2.62
C GLU A 46 -7.48 22.38 3.21
N TYR A 47 -8.62 22.30 3.88
CA TYR A 47 -9.14 21.02 4.37
C TYR A 47 -9.33 20.00 3.24
N GLY A 48 -9.81 20.44 2.08
CA GLY A 48 -9.98 19.58 0.90
C GLY A 48 -8.66 19.00 0.41
N PHE A 49 -7.57 19.79 0.41
CA PHE A 49 -6.23 19.30 0.08
C PHE A 49 -5.72 18.28 1.09
N GLN A 50 -5.81 18.58 2.39
CA GLN A 50 -5.40 17.65 3.45
C GLN A 50 -6.19 16.34 3.39
N LEU A 51 -7.50 16.41 3.18
CA LEU A 51 -8.35 15.25 3.00
C LEU A 51 -7.96 14.44 1.76
N ALA A 52 -7.68 15.09 0.64
CA ALA A 52 -7.28 14.42 -0.60
C ALA A 52 -5.96 13.65 -0.42
N GLU A 53 -4.94 14.25 0.19
CA GLU A 53 -3.66 13.58 0.48
C GLU A 53 -3.85 12.37 1.42
N LYS A 54 -4.62 12.53 2.49
CA LYS A 54 -4.97 11.42 3.37
C LYS A 54 -5.67 10.29 2.61
N GLN A 55 -6.60 10.61 1.70
CA GLN A 55 -7.31 9.62 0.90
C GLN A 55 -6.40 8.95 -0.14
N LYS A 56 -5.47 9.68 -0.77
CA LYS A 56 -4.46 9.11 -1.66
C LYS A 56 -3.68 8.02 -0.92
N LEU A 57 -3.12 8.34 0.24
CA LEU A 57 -2.36 7.41 1.04
C LEU A 57 -3.21 6.21 1.47
N ARG A 58 -4.36 6.45 2.05
CA ARG A 58 -5.26 5.39 2.53
C ARG A 58 -5.68 4.41 1.44
N PHE A 59 -6.06 4.92 0.27
CA PHE A 59 -6.53 4.07 -0.83
C PHE A 59 -5.39 3.32 -1.51
N SER A 60 -4.19 3.90 -1.59
CA SER A 60 -3.00 3.22 -2.12
C SER A 60 -2.68 1.95 -1.35
N TYR A 61 -2.82 1.97 0.00
CA TYR A 61 -2.65 0.77 0.83
C TYR A 61 -3.93 -0.04 1.04
N GLY A 62 -5.07 0.38 0.48
CA GLY A 62 -6.34 -0.34 0.56
C GLY A 62 -6.89 -0.50 1.97
N LEU A 63 -6.66 0.48 2.85
CA LEU A 63 -7.05 0.43 4.26
C LEU A 63 -8.42 1.05 4.53
N GLY A 64 -9.14 0.50 5.52
CA GLY A 64 -10.31 1.13 6.11
C GLY A 64 -9.90 2.30 7.04
N GLU A 65 -10.78 3.30 7.20
CA GLU A 65 -10.46 4.51 7.97
C GLU A 65 -10.06 4.19 9.43
N LYS A 66 -10.79 3.32 10.10
CA LYS A 66 -10.48 2.92 11.48
C LYS A 66 -9.07 2.33 11.61
N GLN A 67 -8.66 1.45 10.68
CA GLN A 67 -7.33 0.86 10.70
C GLN A 67 -6.25 1.90 10.40
N PHE A 68 -6.51 2.78 9.45
CA PHE A 68 -5.59 3.83 9.05
C PHE A 68 -5.34 4.81 10.21
N ARG A 69 -6.42 5.28 10.87
CA ARG A 69 -6.34 6.12 12.07
C ARG A 69 -5.58 5.42 13.21
N ASN A 70 -5.86 4.13 13.46
CA ASN A 70 -5.17 3.38 14.50
C ASN A 70 -3.66 3.28 14.24
N LEU A 71 -3.23 3.12 12.98
CA LEU A 71 -1.82 3.14 12.61
C LEU A 71 -1.20 4.51 12.82
N PHE A 72 -1.94 5.59 12.52
CA PHE A 72 -1.49 6.94 12.79
C PHE A 72 -1.27 7.17 14.29
N VAL A 73 -2.24 6.81 15.14
CA VAL A 73 -2.10 6.86 16.61
C VAL A 73 -0.94 6.02 17.12
N GLN A 74 -0.59 4.93 16.44
CA GLN A 74 0.61 4.15 16.79
C GLN A 74 1.89 4.87 16.38
N ALA A 75 1.89 5.57 15.24
CA ALA A 75 3.03 6.38 14.81
C ALA A 75 3.34 7.52 15.79
N THR A 76 2.32 8.11 16.46
CA THR A 76 2.55 9.16 17.48
C THR A 76 3.29 8.67 18.72
N LYS A 77 3.33 7.35 18.94
CA LYS A 77 4.06 6.74 20.08
C LYS A 77 5.54 6.51 19.79
N ALA A 78 5.97 6.66 18.54
CA ALA A 78 7.38 6.52 18.19
C ALA A 78 8.19 7.69 18.77
N LYS A 79 9.31 7.38 19.39
CA LYS A 79 10.18 8.37 20.06
C LYS A 79 11.17 9.04 19.11
N GLU A 80 11.48 8.39 18.00
CA GLU A 80 12.49 8.82 17.02
C GLU A 80 11.86 9.11 15.66
N GLY A 81 12.43 10.03 14.93
CA GLY A 81 12.01 10.41 13.57
C GLY A 81 10.78 11.32 13.52
N THR A 82 10.42 11.72 12.31
CA THR A 82 9.22 12.53 12.09
C THR A 82 7.96 11.66 12.10
N LEU A 83 6.86 12.20 12.62
CA LEU A 83 5.59 11.47 12.72
C LEU A 83 5.11 10.96 11.35
N GLY A 84 5.22 11.80 10.32
CA GLY A 84 4.82 11.45 8.96
C GLY A 84 5.62 10.27 8.41
N PHE A 85 6.94 10.31 8.55
CA PHE A 85 7.82 9.21 8.13
C PHE A 85 7.55 7.92 8.90
N ASN A 86 7.45 7.99 10.23
CA ASN A 86 7.14 6.83 11.06
C ASN A 86 5.81 6.18 10.65
N PHE A 87 4.82 7.00 10.31
CA PHE A 87 3.54 6.52 9.82
C PHE A 87 3.68 5.80 8.45
N MET A 88 4.47 6.36 7.53
CA MET A 88 4.76 5.72 6.23
C MET A 88 5.48 4.38 6.41
N VAL A 89 6.48 4.31 7.30
CA VAL A 89 7.19 3.06 7.62
C VAL A 89 6.24 2.00 8.20
N LEU A 90 5.30 2.38 9.08
CA LEU A 90 4.31 1.44 9.60
C LEU A 90 3.38 0.88 8.51
N LEU A 91 3.06 1.67 7.48
CA LEU A 91 2.29 1.22 6.32
C LEU A 91 3.10 0.26 5.44
N GLU A 92 4.38 0.55 5.21
CA GLU A 92 5.27 -0.29 4.39
C GLU A 92 5.59 -1.64 5.07
N ARG A 93 5.71 -1.69 6.40
CA ARG A 93 5.98 -2.92 7.17
C ARG A 93 4.82 -3.92 7.23
N ARG A 94 3.66 -3.61 6.69
CA ARG A 94 2.53 -4.54 6.66
C ARG A 94 2.82 -5.71 5.73
N LEU A 95 2.49 -6.92 6.15
CA LEU A 95 2.75 -8.15 5.38
C LEU A 95 2.09 -8.11 3.99
N ASP A 96 0.84 -7.62 3.89
CA ASP A 96 0.17 -7.47 2.59
C ASP A 96 0.93 -6.53 1.64
N ASN A 97 1.54 -5.48 2.18
CA ASN A 97 2.34 -4.56 1.38
C ASN A 97 3.73 -5.12 1.06
N VAL A 98 4.40 -5.77 2.01
CA VAL A 98 5.72 -6.38 1.76
C VAL A 98 5.63 -7.48 0.69
N VAL A 99 4.60 -8.32 0.72
CA VAL A 99 4.33 -9.33 -0.33
C VAL A 99 4.17 -8.67 -1.71
N TYR A 100 3.50 -7.51 -1.78
CA TYR A 100 3.41 -6.72 -3.01
C TYR A 100 4.78 -6.15 -3.44
N ARG A 101 5.57 -5.62 -2.50
CA ARG A 101 6.91 -5.05 -2.77
C ARG A 101 7.92 -6.13 -3.24
N LEU A 102 7.80 -7.34 -2.73
CA LEU A 102 8.57 -8.51 -3.19
C LEU A 102 8.20 -8.95 -4.61
N GLY A 103 7.08 -8.47 -5.16
CA GLY A 103 6.61 -8.84 -6.50
C GLY A 103 5.88 -10.19 -6.55
N LEU A 104 5.50 -10.76 -5.42
CA LEU A 104 4.69 -11.99 -5.36
C LEU A 104 3.23 -11.76 -5.79
N ALA A 105 2.83 -10.51 -5.97
CA ALA A 105 1.50 -10.13 -6.44
C ALA A 105 1.55 -8.85 -7.27
N THR A 106 0.74 -8.77 -8.32
CA THR A 106 0.67 -7.61 -9.23
C THR A 106 -0.03 -6.40 -8.59
N THR A 107 -0.84 -6.63 -7.57
CA THR A 107 -1.56 -5.56 -6.85
C THR A 107 -1.58 -5.82 -5.34
N ARG A 108 -1.66 -4.75 -4.54
CA ARG A 108 -1.83 -4.88 -3.07
C ARG A 108 -3.09 -5.65 -2.67
N ARG A 109 -4.14 -5.60 -3.50
CA ARG A 109 -5.38 -6.38 -3.27
C ARG A 109 -5.14 -7.88 -3.41
N GLN A 110 -4.38 -8.28 -4.44
CA GLN A 110 -4.00 -9.67 -4.68
C GLN A 110 -3.04 -10.15 -3.58
N ALA A 111 -2.02 -9.34 -3.22
CA ALA A 111 -1.13 -9.64 -2.10
C ALA A 111 -1.91 -9.92 -0.80
N ARG A 112 -2.86 -9.05 -0.49
CA ARG A 112 -3.73 -9.24 0.67
C ARG A 112 -4.57 -10.53 0.61
N GLN A 113 -5.02 -10.91 -0.58
CA GLN A 113 -5.75 -12.16 -0.79
C GLN A 113 -4.83 -13.36 -0.55
N PHE A 114 -3.61 -13.35 -1.08
CA PHE A 114 -2.63 -14.41 -0.86
C PHE A 114 -2.30 -14.61 0.62
N VAL A 115 -2.11 -13.52 1.35
CA VAL A 115 -1.91 -13.59 2.80
C VAL A 115 -3.13 -14.19 3.50
N ASN A 116 -4.34 -13.66 3.26
CA ASN A 116 -5.56 -14.16 3.90
C ASN A 116 -5.85 -15.64 3.60
N HIS A 117 -5.49 -16.12 2.41
CA HIS A 117 -5.68 -17.52 2.03
C HIS A 117 -4.55 -18.42 2.57
N GLY A 118 -3.55 -17.86 3.25
CA GLY A 118 -2.45 -18.60 3.89
C GLY A 118 -1.47 -19.19 2.90
N HIS A 119 -1.22 -18.52 1.77
CA HIS A 119 -0.19 -18.88 0.81
C HIS A 119 1.20 -18.42 1.25
N ILE A 120 1.30 -17.56 2.25
CA ILE A 120 2.52 -16.89 2.70
C ILE A 120 2.96 -17.44 4.06
N LEU A 121 4.28 -17.66 4.17
CA LEU A 121 4.97 -18.01 5.40
C LEU A 121 5.87 -16.84 5.83
N VAL A 122 6.03 -16.66 7.13
CA VAL A 122 7.02 -15.75 7.73
C VAL A 122 7.88 -16.59 8.66
N ASP A 123 9.19 -16.63 8.43
CA ASP A 123 10.15 -17.48 9.17
C ASP A 123 9.66 -18.95 9.24
N GLY A 124 9.16 -19.48 8.11
CA GLY A 124 8.64 -20.84 7.99
C GLY A 124 7.26 -21.08 8.60
N LYS A 125 6.66 -20.09 9.28
CA LYS A 125 5.35 -20.20 9.91
C LYS A 125 4.26 -19.55 9.06
N ARG A 126 3.12 -20.22 8.90
CA ARG A 126 1.96 -19.66 8.19
C ARG A 126 1.42 -18.43 8.93
N VAL A 127 1.32 -17.31 8.21
CA VAL A 127 0.71 -16.07 8.69
C VAL A 127 -0.39 -15.66 7.72
N ASP A 128 -1.65 -15.60 8.19
CA ASP A 128 -2.83 -15.22 7.40
C ASP A 128 -3.39 -13.84 7.78
N ILE A 129 -2.60 -13.05 8.52
CA ILE A 129 -2.97 -11.72 9.00
C ILE A 129 -2.28 -10.66 8.12
N PRO A 130 -3.00 -9.97 7.20
CA PRO A 130 -2.41 -8.95 6.32
C PRO A 130 -1.79 -7.76 7.04
N SER A 131 -2.25 -7.48 8.25
CA SER A 131 -1.72 -6.39 9.10
C SER A 131 -0.52 -6.80 9.96
N TYR A 132 -0.04 -8.04 9.83
CA TYR A 132 1.18 -8.47 10.50
C TYR A 132 2.33 -7.52 10.16
N ARG A 133 3.14 -7.16 11.15
CA ARG A 133 4.25 -6.24 10.95
C ARG A 133 5.54 -7.00 10.76
N VAL A 134 6.05 -6.93 9.56
CA VAL A 134 7.34 -7.50 9.22
C VAL A 134 8.45 -6.65 9.83
N THR A 135 9.45 -7.32 10.42
CA THR A 135 10.69 -6.70 10.87
C THR A 135 11.80 -6.98 9.88
N PRO A 136 12.79 -6.06 9.76
CA PRO A 136 13.97 -6.34 8.94
C PRO A 136 14.63 -7.66 9.34
N GLY A 137 15.06 -8.43 8.35
CA GLY A 137 15.68 -9.74 8.54
C GLY A 137 14.71 -10.92 8.54
N GLN A 138 13.40 -10.71 8.67
CA GLN A 138 12.42 -11.81 8.56
C GLN A 138 12.30 -12.31 7.13
N VAL A 139 12.31 -13.64 6.97
CA VAL A 139 12.16 -14.32 5.69
C VAL A 139 10.68 -14.53 5.38
N ILE A 140 10.26 -14.07 4.22
CA ILE A 140 8.91 -14.22 3.70
C ILE A 140 8.99 -15.19 2.53
N SER A 141 8.29 -16.31 2.60
CA SER A 141 8.30 -17.33 1.56
C SER A 141 6.89 -17.73 1.15
N VAL A 142 6.80 -18.32 -0.04
CA VAL A 142 5.55 -18.92 -0.52
C VAL A 142 5.47 -20.35 0.00
N ARG A 143 4.30 -20.75 0.51
CA ARG A 143 4.04 -22.11 0.95
C ARG A 143 4.26 -23.10 -0.22
N GLU A 144 4.91 -24.24 0.00
CA GLU A 144 5.20 -25.26 -1.02
C GLU A 144 4.00 -25.63 -1.90
N LYS A 145 2.85 -25.89 -1.28
CA LYS A 145 1.60 -26.19 -2.01
C LYS A 145 1.11 -25.06 -2.90
N SER A 146 1.62 -23.85 -2.69
CA SER A 146 1.22 -22.62 -3.41
C SER A 146 2.25 -22.15 -4.42
N MET A 147 3.45 -22.74 -4.47
CA MET A 147 4.51 -22.38 -5.43
C MET A 147 4.09 -22.55 -6.89
N LYS A 148 3.18 -23.49 -7.16
CA LYS A 148 2.66 -23.75 -8.50
C LYS A 148 1.44 -22.92 -8.89
N VAL A 149 1.02 -21.96 -8.07
CA VAL A 149 -0.13 -21.09 -8.36
C VAL A 149 0.23 -20.16 -9.52
N PRO A 150 -0.48 -20.23 -10.68
CA PRO A 150 -0.11 -19.44 -11.86
C PRO A 150 -0.05 -17.94 -11.60
N ALA A 151 -1.01 -17.42 -10.83
CA ALA A 151 -1.07 -16.00 -10.52
C ALA A 151 0.12 -15.47 -9.68
N ILE A 152 0.83 -16.33 -8.94
CA ILE A 152 2.07 -15.96 -8.22
C ILE A 152 3.23 -15.95 -9.22
N LEU A 153 3.35 -16.96 -10.06
CA LEU A 153 4.42 -17.07 -11.06
C LEU A 153 4.33 -15.91 -12.07
N GLU A 154 3.15 -15.65 -12.62
CA GLU A 154 2.90 -14.50 -13.50
C GLU A 154 3.25 -13.17 -12.85
N ALA A 155 2.98 -13.00 -11.55
CA ALA A 155 3.31 -11.78 -10.83
C ALA A 155 4.84 -11.60 -10.68
N VAL A 156 5.56 -12.68 -10.40
CA VAL A 156 7.02 -12.66 -10.27
C VAL A 156 7.69 -12.32 -11.60
N GLU A 157 7.21 -12.92 -12.72
CA GLU A 157 7.68 -12.63 -14.07
C GLU A 157 7.36 -11.20 -14.53
N ALA A 158 6.16 -10.70 -14.19
CA ALA A 158 5.74 -9.34 -14.55
C ALA A 158 6.48 -8.25 -13.76
N THR A 159 7.15 -8.60 -12.66
CA THR A 159 7.84 -7.63 -11.81
C THR A 159 9.26 -7.38 -12.29
N LEU A 160 9.47 -6.31 -13.07
CA LEU A 160 10.77 -5.93 -13.66
C LEU A 160 11.73 -5.26 -12.66
N GLY A 161 11.23 -4.66 -11.59
CA GLY A 161 12.06 -3.96 -10.61
C GLY A 161 11.48 -4.07 -9.19
N ARG A 162 12.37 -4.22 -8.22
CA ARG A 162 12.04 -4.27 -6.79
C ARG A 162 12.71 -3.12 -6.07
N PRO A 163 12.09 -2.55 -5.03
CA PRO A 163 12.74 -1.53 -4.20
C PRO A 163 14.02 -2.05 -3.54
N ALA A 164 15.01 -1.17 -3.33
CA ALA A 164 16.31 -1.55 -2.78
C ALA A 164 16.25 -2.06 -1.33
N PHE A 165 15.18 -1.77 -0.59
CA PHE A 165 14.98 -2.21 0.79
C PHE A 165 14.42 -3.64 0.92
N VAL A 166 14.19 -4.34 -0.19
CA VAL A 166 13.79 -5.76 -0.19
C VAL A 166 14.76 -6.60 -1.01
N SER A 167 15.02 -7.82 -0.56
CA SER A 167 15.72 -8.85 -1.32
C SER A 167 14.75 -9.94 -1.73
N PHE A 168 14.95 -10.56 -2.90
CA PHE A 168 14.07 -11.60 -3.39
C PHE A 168 14.84 -12.64 -4.21
N ASP A 169 14.63 -13.90 -3.89
CA ASP A 169 15.14 -15.06 -4.63
C ASP A 169 13.97 -15.67 -5.42
N ALA A 170 14.06 -15.59 -6.75
CA ALA A 170 12.99 -16.06 -7.64
C ALA A 170 12.91 -17.60 -7.71
N GLU A 171 14.01 -18.31 -7.50
CA GLU A 171 14.03 -19.78 -7.57
C GLU A 171 13.32 -20.39 -6.35
N LYS A 172 13.55 -19.81 -5.16
CA LYS A 172 12.94 -20.26 -3.91
C LYS A 172 11.61 -19.63 -3.62
N LEU A 173 11.22 -18.58 -4.37
CA LEU A 173 10.07 -17.71 -4.07
C LEU A 173 10.12 -17.18 -2.64
N GLU A 174 11.30 -16.76 -2.20
CA GLU A 174 11.59 -16.24 -0.89
C GLU A 174 12.15 -14.82 -0.97
N GLY A 175 11.87 -14.02 0.03
CA GLY A 175 12.44 -12.69 0.12
C GLY A 175 12.40 -12.16 1.53
N SER A 176 13.09 -11.05 1.76
CA SER A 176 13.14 -10.41 3.06
C SER A 176 13.13 -8.90 2.94
N LEU A 177 12.69 -8.26 4.01
CA LEU A 177 12.89 -6.84 4.23
C LEU A 177 14.30 -6.66 4.78
N THR A 178 15.24 -6.13 3.99
CA THR A 178 16.64 -5.98 4.39
C THR A 178 16.85 -4.84 5.38
N ARG A 179 16.19 -3.72 5.13
CA ARG A 179 16.19 -2.51 5.97
C ARG A 179 14.82 -1.83 5.95
N LEU A 180 14.61 -0.87 6.80
CA LEU A 180 13.45 0.00 6.68
C LEU A 180 13.62 0.90 5.45
N PRO A 181 12.52 1.18 4.72
CA PRO A 181 12.58 2.06 3.55
C PRO A 181 12.93 3.49 3.95
N GLU A 182 13.63 4.20 3.09
CA GLU A 182 13.85 5.64 3.19
C GLU A 182 12.67 6.41 2.58
N ARG A 183 12.59 7.71 2.89
CA ARG A 183 11.44 8.52 2.43
C ARG A 183 11.29 8.56 0.90
N ASP A 184 12.42 8.66 0.19
CA ASP A 184 12.44 8.78 -1.27
C ASP A 184 12.02 7.47 -1.98
N GLU A 185 12.10 6.34 -1.28
CA GLU A 185 11.68 5.04 -1.78
C GLU A 185 10.16 4.79 -1.62
N ILE A 186 9.48 5.63 -0.84
CA ILE A 186 8.05 5.51 -0.54
C ILE A 186 7.28 6.59 -1.29
N ASN A 187 6.46 6.22 -2.26
CA ASN A 187 5.48 7.05 -2.96
C ASN A 187 5.77 8.57 -2.92
N PRO A 188 6.68 9.09 -3.75
CA PRO A 188 7.11 10.50 -3.70
C PRO A 188 5.96 11.49 -4.00
N GLU A 189 4.90 11.03 -4.67
CA GLU A 189 3.72 11.85 -5.03
C GLU A 189 2.81 12.21 -3.84
N ILE A 190 3.06 11.66 -2.65
CA ILE A 190 2.20 11.87 -1.47
C ILE A 190 2.92 12.75 -0.45
N ASN A 191 2.25 13.84 -0.05
CA ASN A 191 2.77 14.72 1.00
C ASN A 191 2.23 14.27 2.38
N GLU A 192 3.09 13.63 3.16
CA GLU A 192 2.75 13.16 4.50
C GLU A 192 2.50 14.28 5.52
N ALA A 193 3.07 15.47 5.33
CA ALA A 193 2.83 16.61 6.22
C ALA A 193 1.36 17.01 6.23
N LEU A 194 0.72 17.04 5.06
CA LEU A 194 -0.72 17.33 4.95
C LEU A 194 -1.59 16.23 5.60
N VAL A 195 -1.12 14.98 5.59
CA VAL A 195 -1.82 13.88 6.30
C VAL A 195 -1.72 14.05 7.82
N VAL A 196 -0.55 14.46 8.30
CA VAL A 196 -0.33 14.77 9.74
C VAL A 196 -1.21 15.94 10.17
N GLU A 197 -1.22 17.02 9.42
CA GLU A 197 -2.08 18.18 9.68
C GLU A 197 -3.57 17.83 9.74
N PHE A 198 -4.02 16.97 8.79
CA PHE A 198 -5.41 16.49 8.79
C PHE A 198 -5.77 15.79 10.10
N TYR A 199 -4.91 14.91 10.60
CA TYR A 199 -5.19 14.17 11.83
C TYR A 199 -4.98 15.00 13.09
N ASN A 200 -4.05 15.95 13.12
CA ASN A 200 -3.85 16.85 14.24
C ASN A 200 -5.10 17.75 14.51
N LYS A 201 -5.88 18.03 13.48
CA LYS A 201 -7.17 18.74 13.63
C LYS A 201 -8.31 17.84 14.16
N MET A 202 -8.13 16.52 14.15
CA MET A 202 -9.16 15.52 14.50
C MET A 202 -8.85 14.73 15.78
N LEU A 203 -7.65 14.82 16.31
CA LEU A 203 -7.20 14.21 17.56
C LEU A 203 -7.10 15.24 18.66
#